data_0aaaaddd3a84a430343a6033c88de5fa
#
_entry.id   0aaaaddd3a84a430343a6033c88de5fa
#
_cell.length_a   1.000
_cell.length_b   1.000
_cell.length_c   1.000
_cell.angle_alpha   90.00
_cell.angle_beta   90.00
_cell.angle_gamma   90.00
#
_symmetry.space_group_name_H-M   'P 1'
#
loop_
_entity.id
_entity.type
_entity.pdbx_description
1 polymer ?
#
loop_
_entity_poly.entity_id
_entity_poly.type
_entity_poly.pdbx_seq_one_letter_code
_entity_poly.pdbx_strand_id
1 'polypeptide(L)'
;MTDDLFLRNRGTIAVITGGTQGLGLAIAKRLAQEGARGITISGRNADKGENAAASIHSLGTDCLFVKADVSTANDCYRLVETALKHFGSVNGLVNCAGMADRGTLLDTTLELWDRHFNTNARGPFLTMQAVVGHLVETGRPGSIVNIISMVAHCGQSYLTPYSASKGALATLTKNVANAFAAKRIRCNGILTGWMDTPGESATQQKFHGVGEHWLAKAEAAQPMGQLVKPEQVAGLVAYMLSPESGIMTGALVDYDQHVAGAYPE
;
A
#
# COMPACT_ATOMS: atom_id res chain seq x y z
N MET A 1 -20.51 24.83 7.70
CA MET A 1 -20.29 24.10 6.39
C MET A 1 -18.82 23.74 6.14
N THR A 2 -17.91 23.99 7.06
CA THR A 2 -16.46 23.76 6.91
C THR A 2 -15.97 22.43 7.46
N ASP A 3 -16.71 21.75 8.34
CA ASP A 3 -16.26 20.50 8.98
C ASP A 3 -16.54 19.22 8.16
N ASP A 4 -17.47 19.24 7.23
CA ASP A 4 -17.84 18.04 6.46
C ASP A 4 -16.85 17.68 5.34
N LEU A 5 -16.07 18.63 4.84
CA LEU A 5 -15.07 18.41 3.80
C LEU A 5 -13.87 17.54 4.26
N PHE A 6 -13.64 17.47 5.57
CA PHE A 6 -12.55 16.68 6.14
C PHE A 6 -12.94 15.23 6.46
N LEU A 7 -14.23 14.86 6.34
CA LEU A 7 -14.73 13.55 6.75
C LEU A 7 -15.16 12.66 5.56
N ARG A 8 -14.44 12.77 4.46
CA ARG A 8 -14.76 12.06 3.19
C ARG A 8 -14.70 10.54 3.27
N ASN A 9 -14.10 9.98 4.34
CA ASN A 9 -13.98 8.54 4.56
C ASN A 9 -14.94 7.98 5.62
N ARG A 10 -16.00 8.70 6.06
CA ARG A 10 -16.96 8.26 7.10
C ARG A 10 -17.57 6.88 6.90
N GLY A 11 -17.74 6.44 5.66
CA GLY A 11 -18.28 5.11 5.33
C GLY A 11 -17.20 4.03 5.14
N THR A 12 -15.93 4.37 5.25
CA THR A 12 -14.83 3.48 4.95
C THR A 12 -14.54 2.53 6.12
N ILE A 13 -14.53 1.24 5.83
CA ILE A 13 -13.98 0.18 6.69
C ILE A 13 -12.87 -0.47 5.89
N ALA A 14 -11.62 -0.20 6.28
CA ALA A 14 -10.46 -0.54 5.47
C ALA A 14 -9.61 -1.65 6.09
N VAL A 15 -9.06 -2.51 5.23
CA VAL A 15 -7.92 -3.38 5.55
C VAL A 15 -6.66 -2.79 4.93
N ILE A 16 -5.59 -2.62 5.73
CA ILE A 16 -4.32 -2.05 5.30
C ILE A 16 -3.20 -3.05 5.62
N THR A 17 -2.62 -3.66 4.60
CA THR A 17 -1.47 -4.52 4.80
C THR A 17 -0.20 -3.69 5.03
N GLY A 18 0.68 -4.14 5.94
CA GLY A 18 1.88 -3.35 6.29
C GLY A 18 1.57 -2.05 7.05
N GLY A 19 0.44 -1.99 7.78
CA GLY A 19 -0.06 -0.79 8.47
C GLY A 19 0.63 -0.45 9.79
N THR A 20 1.70 -1.15 10.16
CA THR A 20 2.32 -0.99 11.49
C THR A 20 3.44 0.05 11.54
N GLN A 21 3.88 0.58 10.39
CA GLN A 21 4.92 1.61 10.28
C GLN A 21 4.89 2.28 8.89
N GLY A 22 5.68 3.34 8.70
CA GLY A 22 5.91 4.00 7.41
C GLY A 22 4.62 4.39 6.71
N LEU A 23 4.55 4.14 5.40
CA LEU A 23 3.42 4.53 4.57
C LEU A 23 2.09 3.92 5.04
N GLY A 24 2.07 2.63 5.37
CA GLY A 24 0.82 1.97 5.80
C GLY A 24 0.24 2.58 7.08
N LEU A 25 1.08 2.96 8.05
CA LEU A 25 0.66 3.66 9.26
C LEU A 25 0.19 5.10 8.95
N ALA A 26 0.89 5.81 8.06
CA ALA A 26 0.46 7.15 7.64
C ALA A 26 -0.91 7.11 6.95
N ILE A 27 -1.16 6.10 6.09
CA ILE A 27 -2.47 5.89 5.46
C ILE A 27 -3.55 5.62 6.52
N ALA A 28 -3.28 4.74 7.48
CA ALA A 28 -4.24 4.42 8.54
C ALA A 28 -4.60 5.65 9.37
N LYS A 29 -3.60 6.44 9.78
CA LYS A 29 -3.82 7.71 10.50
C LYS A 29 -4.60 8.72 9.67
N ARG A 30 -4.29 8.85 8.39
CA ARG A 30 -5.00 9.75 7.49
C ARG A 30 -6.47 9.36 7.34
N LEU A 31 -6.77 8.08 7.15
CA LEU A 31 -8.16 7.58 7.10
C LEU A 31 -8.91 7.84 8.40
N ALA A 32 -8.26 7.63 9.55
CA ALA A 32 -8.85 7.94 10.85
C ALA A 32 -9.19 9.43 10.99
N GLN A 33 -8.27 10.31 10.62
CA GLN A 33 -8.49 11.77 10.61
C GLN A 33 -9.62 12.19 9.67
N GLU A 34 -9.86 11.44 8.59
CA GLU A 34 -10.97 11.65 7.64
C GLU A 34 -12.24 10.86 8.01
N GLY A 35 -12.33 10.38 9.25
CA GLY A 35 -13.53 9.80 9.84
C GLY A 35 -13.82 8.37 9.43
N ALA A 36 -12.82 7.57 9.03
CA ALA A 36 -13.02 6.15 8.73
C ALA A 36 -13.73 5.45 9.89
N ARG A 37 -14.73 4.63 9.56
CA ARG A 37 -15.57 3.91 10.54
C ARG A 37 -14.79 2.79 11.24
N GLY A 38 -13.86 2.17 10.54
CA GLY A 38 -13.05 1.09 11.09
C GLY A 38 -11.81 0.81 10.23
N ILE A 39 -10.72 0.45 10.88
CA ILE A 39 -9.46 0.16 10.21
C ILE A 39 -8.89 -1.15 10.76
N THR A 40 -8.56 -2.07 9.87
CA THR A 40 -7.71 -3.23 10.22
C THR A 40 -6.33 -3.01 9.66
N ILE A 41 -5.31 -3.06 10.50
CA ILE A 41 -3.92 -3.03 10.08
C ILE A 41 -3.26 -4.39 10.27
N SER A 42 -2.32 -4.74 9.42
CA SER A 42 -1.54 -5.96 9.59
C SER A 42 -0.03 -5.75 9.50
N GLY A 43 0.69 -6.66 10.11
CA GLY A 43 2.14 -6.73 10.09
C GLY A 43 2.67 -7.94 10.87
N ARG A 44 3.96 -8.21 10.77
CA ARG A 44 4.59 -9.40 11.37
C ARG A 44 4.99 -9.22 12.84
N ASN A 45 5.24 -7.99 13.25
CA ASN A 45 5.66 -7.67 14.62
C ASN A 45 4.46 -7.25 15.47
N ALA A 46 4.17 -7.99 16.53
CA ALA A 46 3.01 -7.76 17.39
C ALA A 46 3.11 -6.43 18.13
N ASP A 47 4.26 -6.12 18.76
CA ASP A 47 4.43 -4.90 19.58
C ASP A 47 4.26 -3.64 18.72
N LYS A 48 4.85 -3.63 17.51
CA LYS A 48 4.65 -2.53 16.56
C LYS A 48 3.18 -2.41 16.12
N GLY A 49 2.50 -3.54 15.97
CA GLY A 49 1.10 -3.60 15.57
C GLY A 49 0.18 -3.02 16.62
N GLU A 50 0.32 -3.45 17.87
CA GLU A 50 -0.50 -2.96 19.00
C GLU A 50 -0.26 -1.46 19.24
N ASN A 51 1.00 -1.01 19.20
CA ASN A 51 1.32 0.40 19.34
C ASN A 51 0.73 1.25 18.19
N ALA A 52 0.76 0.74 16.96
CA ALA A 52 0.15 1.41 15.81
C ALA A 52 -1.37 1.48 15.97
N ALA A 53 -2.03 0.38 16.35
CA ALA A 53 -3.48 0.37 16.59
C ALA A 53 -3.88 1.35 17.69
N ALA A 54 -3.16 1.38 18.83
CA ALA A 54 -3.40 2.33 19.90
C ALA A 54 -3.26 3.78 19.41
N SER A 55 -2.27 4.08 18.57
CA SER A 55 -2.10 5.42 18.00
C SER A 55 -3.23 5.85 17.05
N ILE A 56 -3.89 4.88 16.38
CA ILE A 56 -5.04 5.13 15.51
C ILE A 56 -6.31 5.28 16.37
N HIS A 57 -6.48 4.45 17.40
CA HIS A 57 -7.57 4.60 18.38
C HIS A 57 -7.60 5.98 19.02
N SER A 58 -6.43 6.55 19.33
CA SER A 58 -6.35 7.91 19.91
C SER A 58 -6.88 9.01 18.98
N LEU A 59 -7.06 8.72 17.69
CA LEU A 59 -7.70 9.59 16.70
C LEU A 59 -9.23 9.39 16.60
N GLY A 60 -9.80 8.52 17.43
CA GLY A 60 -11.25 8.30 17.50
C GLY A 60 -11.79 7.23 16.55
N THR A 61 -10.92 6.45 15.87
CA THR A 61 -11.33 5.38 14.98
C THR A 61 -11.07 4.01 15.59
N ASP A 62 -12.03 3.09 15.49
CA ASP A 62 -11.82 1.70 15.90
C ASP A 62 -10.78 1.02 14.98
N CYS A 63 -9.70 0.53 15.59
CA CYS A 63 -8.56 -0.06 14.86
C CYS A 63 -8.22 -1.45 15.39
N LEU A 64 -8.30 -2.43 14.52
CA LEU A 64 -7.92 -3.82 14.80
C LEU A 64 -6.53 -4.11 14.24
N PHE A 65 -5.62 -4.60 15.08
CA PHE A 65 -4.36 -5.18 14.61
C PHE A 65 -4.50 -6.69 14.42
N VAL A 66 -4.04 -7.18 13.27
CA VAL A 66 -3.95 -8.62 12.97
C VAL A 66 -2.50 -8.95 12.61
N LYS A 67 -1.86 -9.79 13.44
CA LYS A 67 -0.53 -10.31 13.09
C LYS A 67 -0.64 -11.22 11.86
N ALA A 68 -0.04 -10.80 10.75
CA ALA A 68 -0.09 -11.54 9.48
C ALA A 68 1.17 -11.30 8.65
N ASP A 69 1.61 -12.34 7.96
CA ASP A 69 2.61 -12.28 6.89
C ASP A 69 1.92 -12.46 5.54
N VAL A 70 1.84 -11.41 4.73
CA VAL A 70 1.16 -11.45 3.43
C VAL A 70 1.82 -12.38 2.41
N SER A 71 3.04 -12.86 2.67
CA SER A 71 3.67 -13.90 1.85
C SER A 71 3.03 -15.29 2.08
N THR A 72 2.19 -15.44 3.10
CA THR A 72 1.52 -16.68 3.49
C THR A 72 0.03 -16.60 3.14
N ALA A 73 -0.46 -17.54 2.33
CA ALA A 73 -1.83 -17.51 1.83
C ALA A 73 -2.88 -17.53 2.96
N ASN A 74 -2.69 -18.42 3.95
CA ASN A 74 -3.61 -18.53 5.08
C ASN A 74 -3.71 -17.23 5.88
N ASP A 75 -2.60 -16.49 6.04
CA ASP A 75 -2.60 -15.22 6.75
C ASP A 75 -3.36 -14.13 5.97
N CYS A 76 -3.28 -14.13 4.64
CA CYS A 76 -4.04 -13.20 3.81
C CYS A 76 -5.55 -13.39 3.97
N TYR A 77 -6.05 -14.62 3.93
CA TYR A 77 -7.46 -14.91 4.13
C TYR A 77 -7.91 -14.64 5.57
N ARG A 78 -7.14 -15.11 6.56
CA ARG A 78 -7.41 -14.88 7.98
C ARG A 78 -7.47 -13.39 8.32
N LEU A 79 -6.61 -12.56 7.74
CA LEU A 79 -6.63 -11.11 7.91
C LEU A 79 -7.99 -10.52 7.53
N VAL A 80 -8.47 -10.84 6.33
CA VAL A 80 -9.74 -10.30 5.82
C VAL A 80 -10.92 -10.88 6.59
N GLU A 81 -10.92 -12.19 6.87
CA GLU A 81 -11.97 -12.84 7.68
C GLU A 81 -12.07 -12.22 9.07
N THR A 82 -10.94 -11.97 9.73
CA THR A 82 -10.91 -11.34 11.06
C THR A 82 -11.48 -9.92 11.01
N ALA A 83 -11.14 -9.15 9.98
CA ALA A 83 -11.71 -7.81 9.76
C ALA A 83 -13.23 -7.87 9.54
N LEU A 84 -13.70 -8.80 8.72
CA LEU A 84 -15.14 -9.01 8.46
C LEU A 84 -15.89 -9.43 9.73
N LYS A 85 -15.30 -10.31 10.53
CA LYS A 85 -15.90 -10.74 11.80
C LYS A 85 -16.03 -9.59 12.81
N HIS A 86 -15.04 -8.69 12.85
CA HIS A 86 -15.01 -7.57 13.79
C HIS A 86 -15.96 -6.43 13.35
N PHE A 87 -15.89 -6.00 12.09
CA PHE A 87 -16.60 -4.83 11.58
C PHE A 87 -17.92 -5.15 10.87
N GLY A 88 -18.20 -6.42 10.57
CA GLY A 88 -19.36 -6.86 9.81
C GLY A 88 -19.26 -6.61 8.29
N SER A 89 -18.33 -5.78 7.84
CA SER A 89 -18.06 -5.57 6.42
C SER A 89 -16.67 -4.93 6.20
N VAL A 90 -16.16 -5.03 4.97
CA VAL A 90 -14.96 -4.34 4.50
C VAL A 90 -15.27 -3.79 3.12
N ASN A 91 -15.03 -2.49 2.90
CA ASN A 91 -15.24 -1.82 1.61
C ASN A 91 -14.00 -1.07 1.10
N GLY A 92 -12.94 -1.05 1.89
CA GLY A 92 -11.63 -0.48 1.53
C GLY A 92 -10.51 -1.50 1.67
N LEU A 93 -9.59 -1.56 0.71
CA LEU A 93 -8.37 -2.36 0.82
C LEU A 93 -7.17 -1.54 0.37
N VAL A 94 -6.11 -1.54 1.17
CA VAL A 94 -4.81 -0.98 0.77
C VAL A 94 -3.74 -2.07 0.87
N ASN A 95 -3.24 -2.50 -0.27
CA ASN A 95 -2.08 -3.38 -0.34
C ASN A 95 -0.81 -2.53 -0.27
N CYS A 96 -0.31 -2.33 0.96
CA CYS A 96 0.87 -1.50 1.24
C CYS A 96 2.08 -2.33 1.71
N ALA A 97 1.87 -3.56 2.21
CA ALA A 97 2.97 -4.44 2.54
C ALA A 97 3.84 -4.72 1.31
N GLY A 98 5.15 -4.65 1.49
CA GLY A 98 6.10 -4.91 0.43
C GLY A 98 7.50 -5.18 0.95
N MET A 99 8.33 -5.74 0.09
CA MET A 99 9.77 -5.91 0.31
C MET A 99 10.52 -5.45 -0.94
N ALA A 100 11.72 -4.92 -0.75
CA ALA A 100 12.58 -4.37 -1.80
C ALA A 100 14.05 -4.79 -1.61
N ASP A 101 14.28 -6.05 -1.20
CA ASP A 101 15.63 -6.60 -1.12
C ASP A 101 16.30 -6.55 -2.50
N ARG A 102 17.63 -6.35 -2.51
CA ARG A 102 18.39 -6.15 -3.75
C ARG A 102 18.71 -7.49 -4.41
N GLY A 103 18.69 -7.52 -5.73
CA GLY A 103 19.12 -8.63 -6.57
C GLY A 103 19.18 -8.21 -8.02
N THR A 104 20.31 -8.53 -8.68
CA THR A 104 20.49 -8.37 -10.13
C THR A 104 19.97 -9.61 -10.87
N LEU A 105 19.97 -9.58 -12.19
CA LEU A 105 19.61 -10.77 -13.00
C LEU A 105 20.50 -11.98 -12.70
N LEU A 106 21.79 -11.75 -12.39
CA LEU A 106 22.76 -12.82 -12.23
C LEU A 106 22.87 -13.39 -10.81
N ASP A 107 22.53 -12.58 -9.78
CA ASP A 107 22.68 -12.96 -8.37
C ASP A 107 21.33 -13.19 -7.64
N THR A 108 20.20 -12.98 -8.31
CA THR A 108 18.89 -13.27 -7.73
C THR A 108 18.70 -14.78 -7.59
N THR A 109 18.61 -15.26 -6.34
CA THR A 109 18.29 -16.68 -6.08
C THR A 109 16.79 -16.93 -6.27
N LEU A 110 16.39 -18.20 -6.46
CA LEU A 110 14.96 -18.57 -6.55
C LEU A 110 14.20 -18.19 -5.29
N GLU A 111 14.82 -18.35 -4.10
CA GLU A 111 14.21 -17.98 -2.83
C GLU A 111 13.97 -16.46 -2.74
N LEU A 112 14.90 -15.65 -3.22
CA LEU A 112 14.75 -14.19 -3.25
C LEU A 112 13.66 -13.78 -4.24
N TRP A 113 13.61 -14.41 -5.41
CA TRP A 113 12.56 -14.23 -6.41
C TRP A 113 11.19 -14.57 -5.82
N ASP A 114 11.04 -15.76 -5.27
CA ASP A 114 9.78 -16.24 -4.68
C ASP A 114 9.30 -15.36 -3.54
N ARG A 115 10.20 -14.90 -2.67
CA ARG A 115 9.86 -13.98 -1.58
C ARG A 115 9.29 -12.66 -2.11
N HIS A 116 9.85 -12.09 -3.18
CA HIS A 116 9.33 -10.88 -3.80
C HIS A 116 7.94 -11.10 -4.38
N PHE A 117 7.76 -12.15 -5.18
CA PHE A 117 6.47 -12.45 -5.78
C PHE A 117 5.42 -12.84 -4.75
N ASN A 118 5.78 -13.62 -3.75
CA ASN A 118 4.88 -13.99 -2.67
C ASN A 118 4.39 -12.78 -1.88
N THR A 119 5.28 -11.82 -1.60
CA THR A 119 4.95 -10.62 -0.83
C THR A 119 4.28 -9.54 -1.68
N ASN A 120 4.86 -9.20 -2.84
CA ASN A 120 4.49 -8.01 -3.61
C ASN A 120 3.39 -8.26 -4.66
N ALA A 121 3.15 -9.52 -5.06
CA ALA A 121 2.15 -9.87 -6.09
C ALA A 121 1.11 -10.86 -5.56
N ARG A 122 1.51 -12.03 -5.05
CA ARG A 122 0.58 -13.05 -4.56
C ARG A 122 -0.20 -12.59 -3.34
N GLY A 123 0.47 -11.94 -2.36
CA GLY A 123 -0.21 -11.40 -1.18
C GLY A 123 -1.33 -10.42 -1.55
N PRO A 124 -1.07 -9.37 -2.33
CA PRO A 124 -2.11 -8.48 -2.86
C PRO A 124 -3.21 -9.22 -3.65
N PHE A 125 -2.86 -10.20 -4.47
CA PHE A 125 -3.85 -11.03 -5.17
C PHE A 125 -4.83 -11.71 -4.19
N LEU A 126 -4.31 -12.36 -3.15
CA LEU A 126 -5.13 -13.09 -2.18
C LEU A 126 -6.00 -12.17 -1.31
N THR A 127 -5.47 -11.05 -0.87
CA THR A 127 -6.25 -10.05 -0.11
C THR A 127 -7.34 -9.42 -0.98
N MET A 128 -7.04 -9.11 -2.25
CA MET A 128 -8.05 -8.64 -3.22
C MET A 128 -9.10 -9.71 -3.47
N GLN A 129 -8.72 -10.98 -3.65
CA GLN A 129 -9.66 -12.08 -3.86
C GLN A 129 -10.65 -12.20 -2.69
N ALA A 130 -10.17 -12.12 -1.45
CA ALA A 130 -11.01 -12.21 -0.26
C ALA A 130 -11.97 -11.00 -0.13
N VAL A 131 -11.45 -9.78 -0.30
CA VAL A 131 -12.28 -8.55 -0.18
C VAL A 131 -13.27 -8.44 -1.33
N VAL A 132 -12.84 -8.69 -2.57
CA VAL A 132 -13.72 -8.64 -3.75
C VAL A 132 -14.79 -9.72 -3.65
N GLY A 133 -14.46 -10.93 -3.21
CA GLY A 133 -15.43 -12.00 -2.95
C GLY A 133 -16.55 -11.53 -2.03
N HIS A 134 -16.21 -10.98 -0.87
CA HIS A 134 -17.18 -10.41 0.07
C HIS A 134 -18.04 -9.30 -0.57
N LEU A 135 -17.42 -8.38 -1.31
CA LEU A 135 -18.17 -7.27 -1.94
C LEU A 135 -19.14 -7.77 -3.02
N VAL A 136 -18.76 -8.77 -3.80
CA VAL A 136 -19.63 -9.39 -4.82
C VAL A 136 -20.78 -10.14 -4.17
N GLU A 137 -20.51 -10.95 -3.15
CA GLU A 137 -21.55 -11.69 -2.40
C GLU A 137 -22.58 -10.76 -1.78
N THR A 138 -22.14 -9.64 -1.21
CA THR A 138 -23.00 -8.68 -0.50
C THR A 138 -23.61 -7.62 -1.42
N GLY A 139 -23.22 -7.56 -2.69
CA GLY A 139 -23.64 -6.52 -3.65
C GLY A 139 -23.18 -5.11 -3.29
N ARG A 140 -22.17 -4.97 -2.43
CA ARG A 140 -21.66 -3.68 -1.94
C ARG A 140 -20.56 -3.12 -2.83
N PRO A 141 -20.49 -1.79 -2.99
CA PRO A 141 -19.36 -1.15 -3.66
C PRO A 141 -18.12 -1.18 -2.77
N GLY A 142 -16.94 -1.05 -3.40
CA GLY A 142 -15.68 -0.96 -2.69
C GLY A 142 -14.57 -0.27 -3.49
N SER A 143 -13.47 0.02 -2.80
CA SER A 143 -12.29 0.63 -3.42
C SER A 143 -11.01 -0.03 -2.92
N ILE A 144 -10.14 -0.33 -3.86
CA ILE A 144 -8.85 -0.99 -3.62
C ILE A 144 -7.74 -0.06 -4.11
N VAL A 145 -6.70 0.10 -3.31
CA VAL A 145 -5.48 0.82 -3.69
C VAL A 145 -4.27 -0.08 -3.49
N ASN A 146 -3.51 -0.27 -4.55
CA ASN A 146 -2.26 -1.02 -4.53
C ASN A 146 -1.06 -0.07 -4.53
N ILE A 147 -0.17 -0.20 -3.55
CA ILE A 147 1.09 0.55 -3.53
C ILE A 147 2.11 -0.19 -4.40
N ILE A 148 2.41 0.43 -5.53
CA ILE A 148 3.30 -0.09 -6.54
C ILE A 148 4.68 0.58 -6.41
N SER A 149 5.36 0.86 -7.50
CA SER A 149 6.61 1.62 -7.53
C SER A 149 6.90 2.09 -8.95
N MET A 150 7.59 3.21 -9.11
CA MET A 150 8.05 3.72 -10.41
C MET A 150 8.91 2.71 -11.19
N VAL A 151 9.61 1.81 -10.49
CA VAL A 151 10.39 0.74 -11.15
C VAL A 151 9.54 -0.29 -11.91
N ALA A 152 8.21 -0.27 -11.76
CA ALA A 152 7.31 -1.06 -12.59
C ALA A 152 7.24 -0.55 -14.04
N HIS A 153 7.57 0.73 -14.29
CA HIS A 153 7.66 1.29 -15.64
C HIS A 153 8.99 1.01 -16.32
N CYS A 154 10.10 1.13 -15.58
CA CYS A 154 11.43 1.23 -16.18
C CYS A 154 12.41 0.15 -15.71
N GLY A 155 12.10 -0.58 -14.62
CA GLY A 155 13.06 -1.48 -13.98
C GLY A 155 14.23 -0.73 -13.35
N GLN A 156 15.04 -1.46 -12.59
CA GLN A 156 16.30 -0.98 -12.03
C GLN A 156 17.24 -2.18 -11.89
N SER A 157 18.47 -2.08 -12.36
CA SER A 157 19.35 -3.24 -12.57
C SER A 157 19.62 -4.08 -11.32
N TYR A 158 19.65 -3.49 -10.13
CA TYR A 158 19.84 -4.18 -8.86
C TYR A 158 18.53 -4.46 -8.09
N LEU A 159 17.38 -4.28 -8.77
CA LEU A 159 16.05 -4.54 -8.24
C LEU A 159 15.24 -5.49 -9.15
N THR A 160 15.89 -6.42 -9.84
CA THR A 160 15.24 -7.29 -10.83
C THR A 160 13.97 -7.97 -10.30
N PRO A 161 14.00 -8.75 -9.19
CA PRO A 161 12.78 -9.42 -8.72
C PRO A 161 11.75 -8.44 -8.17
N TYR A 162 12.18 -7.32 -7.57
CA TYR A 162 11.29 -6.28 -7.07
C TYR A 162 10.52 -5.62 -8.22
N SER A 163 11.23 -5.14 -9.24
CA SER A 163 10.62 -4.46 -10.40
C SER A 163 9.63 -5.37 -11.10
N ALA A 164 10.00 -6.64 -11.35
CA ALA A 164 9.12 -7.63 -11.96
C ALA A 164 7.86 -7.86 -11.13
N SER A 165 7.98 -8.01 -9.79
CA SER A 165 6.84 -8.21 -8.91
C SER A 165 5.89 -6.99 -8.85
N LYS A 166 6.44 -5.76 -8.94
CA LYS A 166 5.64 -4.53 -8.98
C LYS A 166 4.99 -4.32 -10.34
N GLY A 167 5.62 -4.73 -11.44
CA GLY A 167 4.99 -4.81 -12.78
C GLY A 167 3.81 -5.78 -12.80
N ALA A 168 3.96 -6.97 -12.18
CA ALA A 168 2.85 -7.92 -12.03
C ALA A 168 1.68 -7.31 -11.25
N LEU A 169 1.93 -6.59 -10.16
CA LEU A 169 0.88 -5.92 -9.38
C LEU A 169 0.20 -4.78 -10.18
N ALA A 170 0.94 -4.06 -11.02
CA ALA A 170 0.39 -3.03 -11.90
C ALA A 170 -0.62 -3.63 -12.89
N THR A 171 -0.28 -4.74 -13.53
CA THR A 171 -1.18 -5.45 -14.45
C THR A 171 -2.38 -6.03 -13.71
N LEU A 172 -2.17 -6.63 -12.54
CA LEU A 172 -3.24 -7.19 -11.71
C LEU A 172 -4.24 -6.11 -11.27
N THR A 173 -3.77 -4.89 -10.97
CA THR A 173 -4.62 -3.73 -10.65
C THR A 173 -5.62 -3.45 -11.78
N LYS A 174 -5.14 -3.41 -13.03
CA LYS A 174 -6.00 -3.21 -14.21
C LYS A 174 -6.97 -4.36 -14.43
N ASN A 175 -6.52 -5.61 -14.24
CA ASN A 175 -7.38 -6.77 -14.37
C ASN A 175 -8.56 -6.72 -13.39
N VAL A 176 -8.30 -6.46 -12.11
CA VAL A 176 -9.34 -6.36 -11.08
C VAL A 176 -10.28 -5.18 -11.38
N ALA A 177 -9.72 -4.03 -11.75
CA ALA A 177 -10.50 -2.85 -12.12
C ALA A 177 -11.51 -3.15 -13.26
N ASN A 178 -11.03 -3.76 -14.34
CA ASN A 178 -11.87 -4.10 -15.50
C ASN A 178 -12.92 -5.16 -15.15
N ALA A 179 -12.54 -6.23 -14.45
CA ALA A 179 -13.43 -7.34 -14.15
C ALA A 179 -14.60 -6.97 -13.24
N PHE A 180 -14.40 -6.01 -12.33
CA PHE A 180 -15.38 -5.70 -11.29
C PHE A 180 -15.97 -4.28 -11.35
N ALA A 181 -15.69 -3.50 -12.40
CA ALA A 181 -16.24 -2.16 -12.58
C ALA A 181 -17.79 -2.17 -12.55
N ALA A 182 -18.43 -3.10 -13.26
CA ALA A 182 -19.88 -3.26 -13.27
C ALA A 182 -20.49 -3.63 -11.89
N LYS A 183 -19.66 -4.11 -10.96
CA LYS A 183 -20.03 -4.36 -9.56
C LYS A 183 -19.78 -3.17 -8.64
N ARG A 184 -19.38 -2.02 -9.21
CA ARG A 184 -19.00 -0.79 -8.48
C ARG A 184 -17.81 -1.00 -7.53
N ILE A 185 -16.90 -1.90 -7.90
CA ILE A 185 -15.65 -2.14 -7.19
C ILE A 185 -14.52 -1.51 -8.01
N ARG A 186 -13.84 -0.54 -7.42
CA ARG A 186 -12.75 0.20 -8.04
C ARG A 186 -11.41 -0.36 -7.57
N CYS A 187 -10.43 -0.39 -8.46
CA CYS A 187 -9.08 -0.81 -8.14
C CYS A 187 -8.08 0.10 -8.83
N ASN A 188 -7.24 0.79 -8.06
CA ASN A 188 -6.25 1.74 -8.57
C ASN A 188 -4.87 1.44 -7.97
N GLY A 189 -3.82 1.93 -8.61
CA GLY A 189 -2.45 1.79 -8.16
C GLY A 189 -1.75 3.14 -8.05
N ILE A 190 -0.82 3.23 -7.09
CA ILE A 190 0.08 4.39 -6.96
C ILE A 190 1.50 3.87 -7.16
N LEU A 191 2.19 4.39 -8.17
CA LEU A 191 3.59 4.11 -8.44
C LEU A 191 4.43 5.13 -7.66
N THR A 192 4.89 4.72 -6.49
CA THR A 192 5.66 5.62 -5.62
C THR A 192 7.11 5.71 -6.05
N GLY A 193 7.64 6.93 -6.01
CA GLY A 193 9.07 7.20 -6.08
C GLY A 193 9.80 6.83 -4.79
N TRP A 194 11.03 7.29 -4.69
CA TRP A 194 11.88 7.01 -3.52
C TRP A 194 11.33 7.72 -2.28
N MET A 195 11.01 6.91 -1.26
CA MET A 195 10.23 7.36 -0.11
C MET A 195 11.05 7.33 1.19
N ASP A 196 10.92 8.39 1.99
CA ASP A 196 11.47 8.48 3.34
C ASP A 196 10.63 7.65 4.32
N THR A 197 11.10 6.44 4.63
CA THR A 197 10.44 5.54 5.59
C THR A 197 11.45 4.81 6.46
N PRO A 198 11.06 4.36 7.68
CA PRO A 198 11.90 3.51 8.51
C PRO A 198 12.35 2.22 7.79
N GLY A 199 11.50 1.67 6.91
CA GLY A 199 11.83 0.51 6.09
C GLY A 199 12.93 0.82 5.08
N GLU A 200 12.87 1.98 4.43
CA GLU A 200 13.89 2.40 3.50
C GLU A 200 15.22 2.69 4.21
N SER A 201 15.19 3.35 5.38
CA SER A 201 16.40 3.56 6.19
C SER A 201 17.10 2.25 6.51
N ALA A 202 16.35 1.23 6.93
CA ALA A 202 16.89 -0.10 7.19
C ALA A 202 17.48 -0.75 5.92
N THR A 203 16.82 -0.55 4.77
CA THR A 203 17.26 -1.05 3.47
C THR A 203 18.57 -0.37 3.03
N GLN A 204 18.65 0.94 3.18
CA GLN A 204 19.86 1.72 2.85
C GLN A 204 21.05 1.29 3.71
N GLN A 205 20.84 1.09 5.00
CA GLN A 205 21.89 0.57 5.89
C GLN A 205 22.32 -0.85 5.50
N LYS A 206 21.37 -1.73 5.23
CA LYS A 206 21.62 -3.16 4.93
C LYS A 206 22.40 -3.35 3.62
N PHE A 207 22.01 -2.66 2.56
CA PHE A 207 22.51 -2.93 1.19
C PHE A 207 23.51 -1.90 0.67
N HIS A 208 23.53 -0.71 1.24
CA HIS A 208 24.39 0.37 0.75
C HIS A 208 25.37 0.88 1.79
N GLY A 209 25.34 0.36 3.03
CA GLY A 209 26.28 0.72 4.09
C GLY A 209 26.29 2.22 4.43
N VAL A 210 25.16 2.91 4.22
CA VAL A 210 25.08 4.36 4.40
C VAL A 210 25.05 4.75 5.87
N GLY A 211 25.72 5.87 6.20
CA GLY A 211 25.72 6.44 7.54
C GLY A 211 24.43 7.22 7.88
N GLU A 212 24.40 7.81 9.07
CA GLU A 212 23.24 8.56 9.60
C GLU A 212 22.74 9.70 8.72
N HIS A 213 23.61 10.29 7.89
CA HIS A 213 23.29 11.43 7.02
C HIS A 213 22.80 11.04 5.61
N TRP A 214 22.47 9.76 5.39
CA TRP A 214 22.04 9.28 4.07
C TRP A 214 20.81 10.04 3.54
N LEU A 215 19.86 10.31 4.41
CA LEU A 215 18.60 10.97 4.04
C LEU A 215 18.84 12.38 3.50
N ALA A 216 19.60 13.20 4.22
CA ALA A 216 19.91 14.56 3.78
C ALA A 216 20.65 14.58 2.43
N LYS A 217 21.57 13.62 2.20
CA LYS A 217 22.26 13.48 0.91
C LYS A 217 21.30 13.03 -0.20
N ALA A 218 20.42 12.08 0.10
CA ALA A 218 19.44 11.58 -0.85
C ALA A 218 18.45 12.69 -1.25
N GLU A 219 17.97 13.46 -0.29
CA GLU A 219 17.04 14.59 -0.51
C GLU A 219 17.68 15.71 -1.31
N ALA A 220 18.92 16.09 -1.00
CA ALA A 220 19.67 17.11 -1.74
C ALA A 220 19.90 16.75 -3.22
N ALA A 221 19.89 15.45 -3.55
CA ALA A 221 20.03 14.97 -4.92
C ALA A 221 18.70 14.90 -5.70
N GLN A 222 17.56 15.20 -5.03
CA GLN A 222 16.27 15.16 -5.69
C GLN A 222 15.91 16.51 -6.33
N PRO A 223 15.18 16.51 -7.45
CA PRO A 223 14.74 17.74 -8.12
C PRO A 223 13.98 18.71 -7.20
N MET A 224 13.13 18.20 -6.30
CA MET A 224 12.35 19.02 -5.35
C MET A 224 12.98 19.09 -3.94
N GLY A 225 14.23 18.65 -3.77
CA GLY A 225 14.97 18.74 -2.51
C GLY A 225 14.41 17.87 -1.37
N GLN A 226 13.59 16.87 -1.67
CA GLN A 226 13.02 15.94 -0.68
C GLN A 226 12.78 14.56 -1.29
N LEU A 227 12.77 13.53 -0.45
CA LEU A 227 12.17 12.25 -0.81
C LEU A 227 10.64 12.33 -0.69
N VAL A 228 9.93 11.42 -1.34
CA VAL A 228 8.47 11.29 -1.17
C VAL A 228 8.16 11.03 0.31
N LYS A 229 7.22 11.79 0.89
CA LYS A 229 6.81 11.59 2.29
C LYS A 229 5.55 10.71 2.38
N PRO A 230 5.50 9.79 3.36
CA PRO A 230 4.34 8.92 3.58
C PRO A 230 3.01 9.67 3.66
N GLU A 231 2.99 10.83 4.33
CA GLU A 231 1.80 11.64 4.52
C GLU A 231 1.25 12.21 3.20
N GLN A 232 2.13 12.52 2.26
CA GLN A 232 1.75 13.01 0.93
C GLN A 232 1.00 11.91 0.15
N VAL A 233 1.56 10.69 0.13
CA VAL A 233 0.92 9.53 -0.52
C VAL A 233 -0.36 9.13 0.20
N ALA A 234 -0.39 9.20 1.53
CA ALA A 234 -1.57 8.87 2.32
C ALA A 234 -2.78 9.74 1.95
N GLY A 235 -2.57 11.02 1.62
CA GLY A 235 -3.62 11.91 1.13
C GLY A 235 -4.26 11.42 -0.18
N LEU A 236 -3.45 10.94 -1.13
CA LEU A 236 -3.93 10.38 -2.39
C LEU A 236 -4.65 9.05 -2.19
N VAL A 237 -4.12 8.16 -1.32
CA VAL A 237 -4.80 6.89 -0.98
C VAL A 237 -6.16 7.16 -0.37
N ALA A 238 -6.26 8.09 0.57
CA ALA A 238 -7.52 8.46 1.22
C ALA A 238 -8.54 9.01 0.20
N TYR A 239 -8.10 9.83 -0.75
CA TYR A 239 -8.93 10.29 -1.87
C TYR A 239 -9.42 9.11 -2.73
N MET A 240 -8.52 8.21 -3.13
CA MET A 240 -8.88 7.06 -3.97
C MET A 240 -9.86 6.09 -3.30
N LEU A 241 -9.80 5.95 -1.97
CA LEU A 241 -10.74 5.11 -1.21
C LEU A 241 -12.10 5.79 -1.04
N SER A 242 -12.13 7.11 -0.99
CA SER A 242 -13.35 7.88 -0.74
C SER A 242 -14.32 7.89 -1.94
N PRO A 243 -15.59 8.22 -1.72
CA PRO A 243 -16.55 8.44 -2.81
C PRO A 243 -16.19 9.61 -3.74
N GLU A 244 -15.36 10.56 -3.29
CA GLU A 244 -14.96 11.73 -4.11
C GLU A 244 -14.16 11.35 -5.36
N SER A 245 -13.47 10.20 -5.34
CA SER A 245 -12.77 9.68 -6.53
C SER A 245 -13.72 9.14 -7.62
N GLY A 246 -15.03 9.14 -7.35
CA GLY A 246 -16.08 8.87 -8.34
C GLY A 246 -15.90 7.53 -9.04
N ILE A 247 -15.80 7.57 -10.37
CA ILE A 247 -15.65 6.38 -11.23
C ILE A 247 -14.19 6.01 -11.50
N MET A 248 -13.22 6.63 -10.83
CA MET A 248 -11.79 6.38 -11.04
C MET A 248 -11.45 4.91 -10.74
N THR A 249 -11.13 4.14 -11.77
CA THR A 249 -10.71 2.72 -11.66
C THR A 249 -9.71 2.37 -12.74
N GLY A 250 -8.79 1.44 -12.47
CA GLY A 250 -7.73 1.04 -13.40
C GLY A 250 -6.60 2.06 -13.57
N ALA A 251 -6.66 3.19 -12.84
CA ALA A 251 -5.62 4.20 -12.88
C ALA A 251 -4.35 3.69 -12.21
N LEU A 252 -3.23 3.97 -12.86
CA LEU A 252 -1.88 3.84 -12.31
C LEU A 252 -1.31 5.26 -12.24
N VAL A 253 -1.20 5.79 -11.02
CA VAL A 253 -0.80 7.19 -10.81
C VAL A 253 0.65 7.22 -10.37
N ASP A 254 1.48 7.87 -11.15
CA ASP A 254 2.87 8.14 -10.81
C ASP A 254 2.94 9.18 -9.69
N TYR A 255 3.56 8.81 -8.58
CA TYR A 255 3.78 9.69 -7.44
C TYR A 255 5.27 9.82 -7.20
N ASP A 256 5.92 10.55 -8.09
CA ASP A 256 7.36 10.79 -8.11
C ASP A 256 7.64 12.18 -8.70
N GLN A 257 8.85 12.64 -8.50
CA GLN A 257 9.38 13.88 -9.07
C GLN A 257 10.26 13.62 -10.30
N HIS A 258 10.57 12.37 -10.60
CA HIS A 258 11.20 11.93 -11.83
C HIS A 258 10.14 11.45 -12.81
N VAL A 259 10.13 12.02 -14.01
CA VAL A 259 9.14 11.70 -15.06
C VAL A 259 9.64 10.51 -15.87
N ALA A 260 9.00 9.34 -15.69
CA ALA A 260 9.36 8.15 -16.45
C ALA A 260 9.13 8.36 -17.95
N GLY A 261 10.16 8.04 -18.77
CA GLY A 261 10.09 8.18 -20.21
C GLY A 261 10.35 9.59 -20.74
N ALA A 262 10.64 10.58 -19.90
CA ALA A 262 11.12 11.87 -20.36
C ALA A 262 12.55 11.75 -20.94
N TYR A 263 12.83 12.58 -21.95
CA TYR A 263 14.21 12.69 -22.46
C TYR A 263 15.10 13.34 -21.40
N PRO A 264 16.34 12.85 -21.19
CA PRO A 264 17.31 13.58 -20.38
C PRO A 264 17.64 14.93 -21.03
N GLU A 265 17.70 15.96 -20.20
CA GLU A 265 18.13 17.30 -20.60
C GLU A 265 19.66 17.41 -20.63
#